data_8f296b3a6c638f0f376b8cf00a5ea5d9
#
_entry.id   8f296b3a6c638f0f376b8cf00a5ea5d9
#
_cell.length_a   1.000
_cell.length_b   1.000
_cell.length_c   1.000
_cell.angle_alpha   90.00
_cell.angle_beta   90.00
_cell.angle_gamma   90.00
#
_symmetry.space_group_name_H-M   'P 1'
#
loop_
_entity.id
_entity.type
_entity.pdbx_description
1 polymer ?
#
loop_
_entity_poly.entity_id
_entity_poly.type
_entity_poly.pdbx_seq_one_letter_code
_entity_poly.pdbx_strand_id
1 'polypeptide(L)'
;WHYRLTGNVNSDFSYGLTYHNFYTNETKLFKGSFADDKILTEYPQPCGDIYIDYRVYDKDPFGIEVIMNFINGNQHTKLSKTDVKSMLIDQSGISIYRNDFRIRPYGDKGFDWLNLDAKRIQNPSMAIGSEQINGRISIESEEKSGLKEKSARDGLYENASYFVLQRIADLSLNLLQK
;
A
#
# COMPACT_ATOMS: atom_id res chain seq x y z
N TRP A 1 -3.59 10.21 8.04
CA TRP A 1 -3.92 9.89 6.65
C TRP A 1 -5.17 10.64 6.18
N HIS A 2 -5.20 10.95 4.90
CA HIS A 2 -6.36 11.60 4.29
C HIS A 2 -7.28 10.59 3.60
N TYR A 3 -6.67 9.54 3.02
CA TYR A 3 -7.39 8.43 2.43
C TYR A 3 -6.84 7.12 2.96
N ARG A 4 -7.71 6.15 3.16
CA ARG A 4 -7.32 4.80 3.59
C ARG A 4 -8.08 3.75 2.82
N LEU A 5 -7.40 2.69 2.42
CA LEU A 5 -8.00 1.48 1.88
C LEU A 5 -7.54 0.29 2.72
N THR A 6 -8.47 -0.49 3.26
CA THR A 6 -8.13 -1.62 4.12
C THR A 6 -9.08 -2.78 3.89
N GLY A 7 -8.57 -4.00 3.97
CA GLY A 7 -9.35 -5.22 3.85
C GLY A 7 -8.58 -6.37 3.25
N ASN A 8 -9.31 -7.38 2.79
CA ASN A 8 -8.73 -8.64 2.31
C ASN A 8 -8.93 -8.80 0.81
N VAL A 9 -7.94 -9.44 0.19
CA VAL A 9 -8.04 -10.08 -1.12
C VAL A 9 -7.75 -11.56 -0.90
N ASN A 10 -8.69 -12.40 -1.26
CA ASN A 10 -8.61 -13.85 -1.03
C ASN A 10 -7.81 -14.54 -2.15
N SER A 11 -7.42 -15.77 -1.94
CA SER A 11 -6.66 -16.58 -2.89
C SER A 11 -7.39 -16.86 -4.22
N ASP A 12 -8.73 -16.71 -4.25
CA ASP A 12 -9.56 -16.75 -5.45
C ASP A 12 -9.71 -15.39 -6.15
N PHE A 13 -8.93 -14.40 -5.73
CA PHE A 13 -8.93 -13.01 -6.18
C PHE A 13 -10.21 -12.22 -5.84
N SER A 14 -11.15 -12.79 -5.10
CA SER A 14 -12.26 -12.01 -4.55
C SER A 14 -11.76 -11.02 -3.49
N TYR A 15 -12.37 -9.85 -3.41
CA TYR A 15 -11.95 -8.84 -2.43
C TYR A 15 -13.12 -8.18 -1.70
N GLY A 16 -12.83 -7.78 -0.46
CA GLY A 16 -13.64 -6.88 0.34
C GLY A 16 -12.75 -5.80 0.92
N LEU A 17 -12.78 -4.60 0.32
CA LEU A 17 -11.91 -3.48 0.66
C LEU A 17 -12.75 -2.28 1.07
N THR A 18 -12.45 -1.72 2.24
CA THR A 18 -13.12 -0.53 2.76
C THR A 18 -12.25 0.69 2.49
N TYR A 19 -12.79 1.63 1.73
CA TYR A 19 -12.23 2.96 1.51
C TYR A 19 -12.78 3.94 2.55
N HIS A 20 -11.92 4.80 3.04
CA HIS A 20 -12.32 5.92 3.90
C HIS A 20 -11.64 7.21 3.43
N ASN A 21 -12.44 8.28 3.31
CA ASN A 21 -11.99 9.63 3.01
C ASN A 21 -12.13 10.49 4.28
N PHE A 22 -11.02 10.97 4.80
CA PHE A 22 -10.98 11.78 6.02
C PHE A 22 -11.69 13.14 5.86
N TYR A 23 -11.56 13.78 4.70
CA TYR A 23 -12.12 15.12 4.49
C TYR A 23 -13.65 15.13 4.46
N THR A 24 -14.23 14.10 3.87
CA THR A 24 -15.71 13.98 3.73
C THR A 24 -16.32 13.07 4.77
N ASN A 25 -15.50 12.38 5.58
CA ASN A 25 -15.90 11.30 6.47
C ASN A 25 -16.71 10.20 5.75
N GLU A 26 -16.48 10.05 4.45
CA GLU A 26 -17.14 9.06 3.62
C GLU A 26 -16.46 7.71 3.77
N THR A 27 -17.25 6.67 3.89
CA THR A 27 -16.79 5.28 3.89
C THR A 27 -17.49 4.50 2.79
N LYS A 28 -16.72 3.83 1.93
CA LYS A 28 -17.23 2.97 0.85
C LYS A 28 -16.68 1.56 1.00
N LEU A 29 -17.53 0.57 0.79
CA LEU A 29 -17.13 -0.82 0.71
C LEU A 29 -17.07 -1.25 -0.75
N PHE A 30 -15.87 -1.59 -1.22
CA PHE A 30 -15.65 -2.19 -2.53
C PHE A 30 -15.65 -3.72 -2.37
N LYS A 31 -16.56 -4.39 -3.08
CA LYS A 31 -16.60 -5.85 -3.19
C LYS A 31 -16.56 -6.25 -4.65
N GLY A 32 -15.79 -7.28 -4.98
CA GLY A 32 -15.64 -7.76 -6.34
C GLY A 32 -14.59 -8.85 -6.46
N SER A 33 -14.10 -9.03 -7.66
CA SER A 33 -13.01 -9.95 -7.96
C SER A 33 -12.05 -9.34 -8.98
N PHE A 34 -10.78 -9.67 -8.85
CA PHE A 34 -9.74 -9.36 -9.83
C PHE A 34 -9.49 -10.53 -10.80
N ALA A 35 -10.27 -11.61 -10.72
CA ALA A 35 -10.06 -12.83 -11.51
C ALA A 35 -10.08 -12.59 -13.04
N ASP A 36 -10.82 -11.57 -13.51
CA ASP A 36 -10.88 -11.22 -14.93
C ASP A 36 -9.70 -10.37 -15.44
N ASP A 37 -8.76 -10.02 -14.54
CA ASP A 37 -7.56 -9.30 -14.96
C ASP A 37 -6.67 -10.17 -15.83
N LYS A 38 -6.23 -9.64 -16.99
CA LYS A 38 -5.46 -10.39 -17.98
C LYS A 38 -4.18 -11.00 -17.42
N ILE A 39 -3.47 -10.26 -16.56
CA ILE A 39 -2.21 -10.73 -15.96
C ILE A 39 -2.49 -11.86 -14.97
N LEU A 40 -3.53 -11.73 -14.14
CA LEU A 40 -3.90 -12.76 -13.18
C LEU A 40 -4.42 -14.03 -13.87
N THR A 41 -5.06 -13.90 -15.04
CA THR A 41 -5.50 -15.04 -15.86
C THR A 41 -4.31 -15.77 -16.52
N GLU A 42 -3.28 -15.04 -16.95
CA GLU A 42 -2.05 -15.63 -17.49
C GLU A 42 -1.21 -16.34 -16.43
N TYR A 43 -1.22 -15.81 -15.19
CA TYR A 43 -0.46 -16.36 -14.06
C TYR A 43 -1.42 -16.80 -12.96
N PRO A 44 -2.15 -17.90 -13.11
CA PRO A 44 -3.17 -18.35 -12.15
C PRO A 44 -2.56 -18.94 -10.88
N GLN A 45 -1.36 -18.54 -10.51
CA GLN A 45 -0.70 -18.99 -9.29
C GLN A 45 -1.26 -18.20 -8.09
N PRO A 46 -1.87 -18.87 -7.12
CA PRO A 46 -2.32 -18.18 -5.91
C PRO A 46 -1.11 -17.59 -5.16
N CYS A 47 -1.26 -16.38 -4.66
CA CYS A 47 -0.31 -15.80 -3.71
C CYS A 47 -0.82 -15.86 -2.26
N GLY A 48 -1.82 -16.73 -1.99
CA GLY A 48 -2.50 -16.84 -0.71
C GLY A 48 -3.48 -15.70 -0.45
N ASP A 49 -4.07 -15.69 0.73
CA ASP A 49 -4.87 -14.56 1.19
C ASP A 49 -3.97 -13.43 1.62
N ILE A 50 -4.33 -12.21 1.27
CA ILE A 50 -3.58 -11.01 1.65
C ILE A 50 -4.50 -10.00 2.34
N TYR A 51 -3.93 -9.33 3.35
CA TYR A 51 -4.56 -8.19 4.00
C TYR A 51 -3.82 -6.92 3.59
N ILE A 52 -4.57 -5.89 3.24
CA ILE A 52 -4.07 -4.60 2.77
C ILE A 52 -4.50 -3.50 3.73
N ASP A 53 -3.58 -2.60 4.09
CA ASP A 53 -3.84 -1.33 4.76
C ASP A 53 -2.99 -0.23 4.11
N TYR A 54 -3.59 0.51 3.20
CA TYR A 54 -2.96 1.64 2.52
C TYR A 54 -3.46 2.95 3.12
N ARG A 55 -2.53 3.81 3.51
CA ARG A 55 -2.76 5.14 4.06
C ARG A 55 -2.09 6.17 3.17
N VAL A 56 -2.90 7.03 2.57
CA VAL A 56 -2.43 8.03 1.62
C VAL A 56 -2.51 9.42 2.24
N TYR A 57 -1.51 10.24 1.93
CA TYR A 57 -1.33 11.58 2.46
C TYR A 57 -1.23 12.60 1.33
N ASP A 58 -2.08 13.62 1.38
CA ASP A 58 -1.89 14.80 0.54
C ASP A 58 -0.70 15.61 1.04
N LYS A 59 0.21 15.94 0.12
CA LYS A 59 1.44 16.68 0.43
C LYS A 59 1.32 18.17 0.12
N ASP A 60 0.13 18.63 -0.29
CA ASP A 60 -0.13 20.05 -0.45
C ASP A 60 -0.14 20.78 0.90
N PRO A 61 -0.04 22.13 0.90
CA PRO A 61 0.04 22.91 2.14
C PRO A 61 -1.14 22.69 3.09
N PHE A 62 -2.35 22.44 2.57
CA PHE A 62 -3.55 22.22 3.36
C PHE A 62 -3.54 20.83 4.01
N GLY A 63 -3.24 19.79 3.24
CA GLY A 63 -3.14 18.42 3.75
C GLY A 63 -2.10 18.28 4.87
N ILE A 64 -0.92 18.89 4.68
CA ILE A 64 0.11 18.92 5.73
C ILE A 64 -0.35 19.67 6.98
N GLU A 65 -1.09 20.76 6.81
CA GLU A 65 -1.62 21.53 7.95
C GLU A 65 -2.66 20.73 8.75
N VAL A 66 -3.52 19.99 8.07
CA VAL A 66 -4.50 19.09 8.73
C VAL A 66 -3.79 18.06 9.61
N ILE A 67 -2.74 17.40 9.10
CA ILE A 67 -1.98 16.41 9.86
C ILE A 67 -1.25 17.09 11.03
N MET A 68 -0.59 18.21 10.77
CA MET A 68 0.13 18.97 11.79
C MET A 68 -0.80 19.37 12.96
N ASN A 69 -1.99 19.89 12.65
CA ASN A 69 -2.96 20.29 13.67
C ASN A 69 -3.48 19.10 14.48
N PHE A 70 -3.69 17.95 13.81
CA PHE A 70 -4.09 16.72 14.49
C PHE A 70 -3.01 16.23 15.47
N ILE A 71 -1.74 16.22 15.03
CA ILE A 71 -0.63 15.78 15.89
C ILE A 71 -0.43 16.76 17.04
N ASN A 72 -0.36 18.06 16.76
CA ASN A 72 -0.11 19.10 17.74
C ASN A 72 -1.25 19.25 18.76
N GLY A 73 -2.49 18.93 18.37
CA GLY A 73 -3.64 18.92 19.28
C GLY A 73 -3.58 17.80 20.34
N ASN A 74 -2.80 16.75 20.09
CA ASN A 74 -2.71 15.57 20.94
C ASN A 74 -1.34 15.45 21.67
N GLN A 75 -0.42 16.39 21.48
CA GLN A 75 0.94 16.31 22.04
C GLN A 75 1.39 17.64 22.66
N HIS A 76 2.30 17.55 23.64
CA HIS A 76 2.93 18.70 24.28
C HIS A 76 3.99 19.39 23.39
N THR A 77 4.57 18.65 22.44
CA THR A 77 5.61 19.15 21.51
C THR A 77 4.94 19.57 20.19
N LYS A 78 5.15 20.82 19.77
CA LYS A 78 4.61 21.33 18.52
C LYS A 78 5.55 21.03 17.37
N LEU A 79 5.09 20.27 16.38
CA LEU A 79 5.78 20.03 15.12
C LEU A 79 5.50 21.17 14.12
N SER A 80 6.52 21.52 13.34
CA SER A 80 6.36 22.41 12.18
C SER A 80 5.85 21.65 10.94
N LYS A 81 5.42 22.37 9.90
CA LYS A 81 5.05 21.75 8.61
C LYS A 81 6.22 20.97 7.99
N THR A 82 7.45 21.44 8.19
CA THR A 82 8.66 20.78 7.69
C THR A 82 8.90 19.45 8.42
N ASP A 83 8.74 19.45 9.75
CA ASP A 83 8.89 18.23 10.55
C ASP A 83 7.86 17.16 10.14
N VAL A 84 6.61 17.57 9.94
CA VAL A 84 5.53 16.66 9.48
C VAL A 84 5.85 16.09 8.10
N LYS A 85 6.31 16.92 7.15
CA LYS A 85 6.72 16.43 5.82
C LYS A 85 7.86 15.42 5.91
N SER A 86 8.89 15.70 6.68
CA SER A 86 10.01 14.80 6.88
C SER A 86 9.55 13.46 7.48
N MET A 87 8.74 13.51 8.51
CA MET A 87 8.19 12.32 9.17
C MET A 87 7.38 11.46 8.18
N LEU A 88 6.52 12.06 7.35
CA LEU A 88 5.73 11.32 6.36
C LEU A 88 6.62 10.66 5.30
N ILE A 89 7.67 11.35 4.82
CA ILE A 89 8.63 10.81 3.87
C ILE A 89 9.42 9.64 4.49
N ASP A 90 9.85 9.79 5.74
CA ASP A 90 10.64 8.74 6.42
C ASP A 90 9.84 7.46 6.69
N GLN A 91 8.52 7.57 6.77
CA GLN A 91 7.61 6.43 6.97
C GLN A 91 6.89 5.99 5.68
N SER A 92 7.23 6.58 4.54
CA SER A 92 6.59 6.25 3.27
C SER A 92 7.05 4.92 2.69
N GLY A 93 6.26 4.39 1.76
CA GLY A 93 6.49 3.13 1.07
C GLY A 93 5.48 2.05 1.44
N ILE A 94 5.48 0.97 0.68
CA ILE A 94 4.59 -0.19 0.91
C ILE A 94 5.42 -1.35 1.42
N SER A 95 5.16 -1.72 2.67
CA SER A 95 5.84 -2.80 3.39
C SER A 95 5.11 -4.13 3.24
N ILE A 96 5.85 -5.23 3.17
CA ILE A 96 5.30 -6.59 3.20
C ILE A 96 5.62 -7.22 4.56
N TYR A 97 4.62 -7.88 5.16
CA TYR A 97 4.72 -8.55 6.44
C TYR A 97 4.27 -10.01 6.34
N ARG A 98 4.98 -10.89 7.03
CA ARG A 98 4.58 -12.27 7.31
C ARG A 98 4.61 -12.51 8.81
N ASN A 99 3.49 -12.98 9.39
CA ASN A 99 3.37 -13.19 10.83
C ASN A 99 3.83 -11.98 11.66
N ASP A 100 3.42 -10.77 11.24
CA ASP A 100 3.81 -9.48 11.81
C ASP A 100 5.30 -9.10 11.70
N PHE A 101 6.13 -9.94 11.08
CA PHE A 101 7.51 -9.60 10.78
C PHE A 101 7.62 -8.97 9.39
N ARG A 102 8.26 -7.81 9.33
CA ARG A 102 8.48 -7.10 8.06
C ARG A 102 9.56 -7.79 7.24
N ILE A 103 9.25 -8.05 5.99
CA ILE A 103 10.21 -8.54 5.00
C ILE A 103 10.91 -7.34 4.36
N ARG A 104 12.20 -7.19 4.61
CA ARG A 104 12.99 -6.13 4.00
C ARG A 104 13.41 -6.53 2.57
N PRO A 105 13.63 -5.57 1.63
CA PRO A 105 13.61 -4.11 1.83
C PRO A 105 12.24 -3.44 1.60
N TYR A 106 11.14 -4.21 1.47
CA TYR A 106 9.81 -3.65 1.17
C TYR A 106 9.41 -2.60 2.20
N GLY A 107 9.06 -1.40 1.69
CA GLY A 107 8.73 -0.23 2.50
C GLY A 107 9.94 0.48 3.11
N ASP A 108 11.18 0.14 2.74
CA ASP A 108 12.33 0.97 3.06
C ASP A 108 12.32 2.22 2.18
N LYS A 109 12.79 3.33 2.72
CA LYS A 109 12.85 4.61 2.00
C LYS A 109 13.64 4.46 0.69
N GLY A 110 13.02 4.84 -0.42
CA GLY A 110 13.61 4.75 -1.75
C GLY A 110 13.50 3.37 -2.42
N PHE A 111 12.90 2.38 -1.77
CA PHE A 111 12.63 1.07 -2.38
C PHE A 111 11.20 1.00 -2.90
N ASP A 112 11.01 1.50 -4.13
CA ASP A 112 9.70 1.57 -4.82
C ASP A 112 9.48 0.32 -5.69
N TRP A 113 9.16 -0.81 -5.06
CA TRP A 113 8.97 -2.10 -5.72
C TRP A 113 7.72 -2.21 -6.61
N LEU A 114 6.81 -1.25 -6.50
CA LEU A 114 5.63 -1.12 -7.37
C LEU A 114 5.80 -0.08 -8.48
N ASN A 115 6.97 0.57 -8.57
CA ASN A 115 7.25 1.64 -9.53
C ASN A 115 6.22 2.79 -9.49
N LEU A 116 5.78 3.18 -8.29
CA LEU A 116 4.77 4.22 -8.10
C LEU A 116 5.21 5.56 -8.63
N ASP A 117 6.48 5.92 -8.44
CA ASP A 117 7.01 7.20 -8.90
C ASP A 117 7.08 7.28 -10.43
N ALA A 118 7.46 6.18 -11.10
CA ALA A 118 7.43 6.12 -12.55
C ALA A 118 6.00 6.22 -13.10
N LYS A 119 5.03 5.57 -12.48
CA LYS A 119 3.61 5.66 -12.83
C LYS A 119 3.08 7.08 -12.66
N ARG A 120 3.49 7.76 -11.58
CA ARG A 120 3.11 9.15 -11.32
C ARG A 120 3.68 10.12 -12.36
N ILE A 121 4.91 9.90 -12.83
CA ILE A 121 5.50 10.72 -13.92
C ILE A 121 4.68 10.58 -15.19
N GLN A 122 4.22 9.36 -15.50
CA GLN A 122 3.41 9.10 -16.70
C GLN A 122 1.97 9.63 -16.56
N ASN A 123 1.41 9.64 -15.37
CA ASN A 123 0.04 10.09 -15.10
C ASN A 123 -0.05 10.91 -13.80
N PRO A 124 0.42 12.17 -13.78
CA PRO A 124 0.56 12.97 -12.57
C PRO A 124 -0.75 13.25 -11.82
N SER A 125 -1.87 13.28 -12.54
CA SER A 125 -3.19 13.61 -11.97
C SER A 125 -3.89 12.42 -11.32
N MET A 126 -3.44 11.20 -11.63
CA MET A 126 -4.14 9.97 -11.25
C MET A 126 -3.30 9.02 -10.40
N ALA A 127 -1.99 9.21 -10.31
CA ALA A 127 -1.11 8.25 -9.65
C ALA A 127 -0.57 8.76 -8.30
N ILE A 128 -0.64 7.88 -7.29
CA ILE A 128 -0.05 8.09 -5.96
C ILE A 128 1.45 7.80 -6.06
N GLY A 129 2.30 8.76 -5.64
CA GLY A 129 3.74 8.55 -5.57
C GLY A 129 4.17 7.77 -4.32
N SER A 130 5.37 7.17 -4.36
CA SER A 130 5.90 6.33 -3.27
C SER A 130 5.95 7.07 -1.93
N GLU A 131 6.28 8.36 -1.93
CA GLU A 131 6.35 9.20 -0.74
C GLU A 131 4.98 9.70 -0.22
N GLN A 132 3.88 9.40 -0.89
CA GLN A 132 2.52 9.79 -0.48
C GLN A 132 1.77 8.68 0.23
N ILE A 133 2.34 7.49 0.28
CA ILE A 133 1.68 6.31 0.82
C ILE A 133 2.52 5.67 1.92
N ASN A 134 1.85 5.31 3.02
CA ASN A 134 2.35 4.34 3.99
C ASN A 134 1.46 3.11 3.88
N GLY A 135 1.99 2.05 3.29
CA GLY A 135 1.25 0.84 2.99
C GLY A 135 1.77 -0.38 3.75
N ARG A 136 0.83 -1.22 4.15
CA ARG A 136 1.12 -2.55 4.70
C ARG A 136 0.37 -3.60 3.89
N ILE A 137 1.08 -4.63 3.45
CA ILE A 137 0.52 -5.86 2.90
C ILE A 137 0.95 -7.00 3.81
N SER A 138 -0.01 -7.73 4.37
CA SER A 138 0.26 -8.93 5.16
C SER A 138 -0.02 -10.15 4.31
N ILE A 139 0.94 -11.09 4.24
CA ILE A 139 0.89 -12.31 3.44
C ILE A 139 0.89 -13.55 4.32
N GLU A 140 0.39 -14.64 3.80
CA GLU A 140 0.39 -15.95 4.46
C GLU A 140 1.78 -16.62 4.45
N SER A 141 1.86 -17.82 5.05
CA SER A 141 3.06 -18.66 5.03
C SER A 141 3.54 -18.96 3.62
N GLU A 142 4.82 -19.33 3.48
CA GLU A 142 5.39 -19.70 2.17
C GLU A 142 4.66 -20.86 1.50
N GLU A 143 4.22 -21.82 2.30
CA GLU A 143 3.49 -23.02 1.81
C GLU A 143 2.17 -22.65 1.14
N LYS A 144 1.44 -21.69 1.71
CA LYS A 144 0.13 -21.26 1.19
C LYS A 144 0.25 -20.24 0.07
N SER A 145 1.17 -19.28 0.21
CA SER A 145 1.30 -18.16 -0.70
C SER A 145 2.23 -18.42 -1.89
N GLY A 146 3.16 -19.38 -1.77
CA GLY A 146 4.24 -19.54 -2.75
C GLY A 146 5.26 -18.41 -2.76
N LEU A 147 5.12 -17.43 -1.88
CA LEU A 147 6.01 -16.27 -1.74
C LEU A 147 7.20 -16.64 -0.85
N LYS A 148 8.32 -16.96 -1.44
CA LYS A 148 9.53 -17.41 -0.71
C LYS A 148 10.47 -16.25 -0.44
N GLU A 149 11.01 -16.20 0.80
CA GLU A 149 12.05 -15.25 1.15
C GLU A 149 13.42 -15.73 0.62
N LYS A 150 14.24 -14.79 0.16
CA LYS A 150 15.62 -15.06 -0.21
C LYS A 150 16.44 -15.41 1.03
N SER A 151 17.41 -16.34 0.87
CA SER A 151 18.26 -16.79 1.99
C SER A 151 19.05 -15.66 2.66
N ALA A 152 19.40 -14.63 1.90
CA ALA A 152 20.05 -13.41 2.39
C ALA A 152 19.09 -12.46 3.14
N ARG A 153 17.79 -12.78 3.22
CA ARG A 153 16.73 -11.93 3.80
C ARG A 153 16.64 -10.53 3.19
N ASP A 154 16.98 -10.41 1.92
CA ASP A 154 16.96 -9.19 1.11
C ASP A 154 15.76 -9.14 0.16
N GLY A 155 14.66 -9.75 0.51
CA GLY A 155 13.38 -9.71 -0.21
C GLY A 155 12.82 -11.08 -0.52
N LEU A 156 11.82 -11.07 -1.39
CA LEU A 156 11.15 -12.25 -1.93
C LEU A 156 11.78 -12.67 -3.27
N TYR A 157 11.76 -13.96 -3.57
CA TYR A 157 12.06 -14.41 -4.94
C TYR A 157 10.99 -13.92 -5.90
N GLU A 158 11.41 -13.37 -7.04
CA GLU A 158 10.55 -12.91 -8.12
C GLU A 158 10.03 -14.11 -8.94
N ASN A 159 9.13 -14.88 -8.34
CA ASN A 159 8.44 -16.00 -8.96
C ASN A 159 7.00 -15.59 -9.40
N ALA A 160 6.25 -16.52 -9.97
CA ALA A 160 4.90 -16.25 -10.46
C ALA A 160 3.97 -15.69 -9.34
N SER A 161 4.04 -16.24 -8.11
CA SER A 161 3.26 -15.73 -6.98
C SER A 161 3.62 -14.29 -6.60
N TYR A 162 4.90 -13.91 -6.75
CA TYR A 162 5.35 -12.53 -6.52
C TYR A 162 4.75 -11.56 -7.55
N PHE A 163 4.73 -11.92 -8.84
CA PHE A 163 4.11 -11.08 -9.86
C PHE A 163 2.60 -10.96 -9.67
N VAL A 164 1.95 -12.02 -9.22
CA VAL A 164 0.54 -11.97 -8.81
C VAL A 164 0.33 -11.01 -7.64
N LEU A 165 1.17 -11.07 -6.60
CA LEU A 165 1.13 -10.13 -5.48
C LEU A 165 1.30 -8.68 -5.94
N GLN A 166 2.29 -8.41 -6.80
CA GLN A 166 2.50 -7.07 -7.37
C GLN A 166 1.24 -6.59 -8.11
N ARG A 167 0.63 -7.46 -8.93
CA ARG A 167 -0.56 -7.10 -9.71
C ARG A 167 -1.76 -6.80 -8.80
N ILE A 168 -1.99 -7.61 -7.78
CA ILE A 168 -3.07 -7.37 -6.81
C ILE A 168 -2.84 -6.05 -6.05
N ALA A 169 -1.60 -5.77 -5.65
CA ALA A 169 -1.26 -4.50 -5.00
C ALA A 169 -1.58 -3.31 -5.91
N ASP A 170 -1.22 -3.38 -7.19
CA ASP A 170 -1.53 -2.35 -8.19
C ASP A 170 -3.04 -2.17 -8.41
N LEU A 171 -3.77 -3.27 -8.59
CA LEU A 171 -5.22 -3.22 -8.79
C LEU A 171 -5.93 -2.62 -7.58
N SER A 172 -5.46 -2.95 -6.38
CA SER A 172 -6.00 -2.39 -5.14
C SER A 172 -5.71 -0.89 -5.01
N LEU A 173 -4.51 -0.43 -5.40
CA LEU A 173 -4.17 1.00 -5.44
C LEU A 173 -5.04 1.77 -6.43
N ASN A 174 -5.40 1.17 -7.56
CA ASN A 174 -6.29 1.80 -8.53
C ASN A 174 -7.71 2.04 -7.98
N LEU A 175 -8.14 1.30 -6.95
CA LEU A 175 -9.42 1.58 -6.28
C LEU A 175 -9.37 2.84 -5.41
N LEU A 176 -8.19 3.24 -4.91
CA LEU A 176 -8.00 4.50 -4.18
C LEU A 176 -8.08 5.74 -5.08
N GLN A 177 -7.91 5.56 -6.39
CA GLN A 177 -7.81 6.64 -7.37
C GLN A 177 -9.15 6.85 -8.14
N LYS A 178 -10.19 6.10 -7.78
CA LYS A 178 -11.55 6.21 -8.32
C LYS A 178 -12.43 7.07 -7.43
#